data_e4ca2eb46e58819d7cd3cc900fe86566
#
_entry.id   e4ca2eb46e58819d7cd3cc900fe86566
#
_cell.length_a   1.000
_cell.length_b   1.000
_cell.length_c   1.000
_cell.angle_alpha   90.00
_cell.angle_beta   90.00
_cell.angle_gamma   90.00
#
_symmetry.space_group_name_H-M   'P 1'
#
loop_
_entity.id
_entity.type
_entity.pdbx_description
1 polymer ?
#
loop_
_entity_poly.entity_id
_entity_poly.type
_entity_poly.pdbx_seq_one_letter_code
_entity_poly.pdbx_strand_id
1 'polypeptide(L)'
;KCKKCGQTYGLEGIMNIKPFCRAETPWNGLGTHSDEPCKDIHGARGTMQMALVTSNSVYYANSFSSLYIPPCYLPDSILPRDSQRVLDLLNTKWYPKALASNPDLSKEDYINGLDLVSKADDSDIEISAADAKVIKSKFLNIEDELGDTYEEYRFDEFTVFSGNTQSMSDQKKLEFKDIQLPTILTPYFKKIQQVNTLAMTMTQLGFNRVSIPVPLRKDGKVIRESGQHIYNEPVEKVYSLPANQSFGEGIFFEFDLERVKEWASQYAEVLEKRYDQPEGEIGKDIKEEMKQYGAAMFYMLHTFSHIILKELEFSCGYPTASLQERLYYSDRMCGVLIYTTDGSEGSMGGLVWQGQPR
;
A
#
# COMPACT_ATOMS: atom_id res chain seq x y z
N LYS A 1 32.30 -17.84 33.87
CA LYS A 1 32.31 -17.48 35.28
C LYS A 1 31.29 -16.38 35.56
N CYS A 2 30.36 -16.62 36.48
CA CYS A 2 29.39 -15.61 36.90
C CYS A 2 30.11 -14.48 37.65
N LYS A 3 29.96 -13.24 37.25
CA LYS A 3 30.59 -12.09 37.90
C LYS A 3 30.04 -11.83 39.31
N LYS A 4 28.83 -12.29 39.62
CA LYS A 4 28.14 -12.04 40.88
C LYS A 4 28.43 -13.12 41.92
N CYS A 5 28.38 -14.40 41.54
CA CYS A 5 28.55 -15.51 42.50
C CYS A 5 29.84 -16.30 42.29
N GLY A 6 30.66 -15.99 41.28
CA GLY A 6 31.92 -16.64 41.01
C GLY A 6 31.84 -18.07 40.43
N GLN A 7 30.66 -18.66 40.36
CA GLN A 7 30.46 -19.99 39.79
C GLN A 7 30.85 -20.06 38.30
N THR A 8 31.44 -21.16 37.91
CA THR A 8 31.83 -21.45 36.54
C THR A 8 30.92 -22.54 35.99
N TYR A 9 30.29 -22.27 34.85
CA TYR A 9 29.47 -23.24 34.14
C TYR A 9 30.12 -23.57 32.81
N GLY A 10 30.06 -24.83 32.40
CA GLY A 10 30.38 -25.22 31.04
C GLY A 10 29.32 -24.63 30.08
N LEU A 11 29.78 -24.17 28.94
CA LEU A 11 28.87 -23.70 27.88
C LEU A 11 28.46 -24.84 26.94
N GLU A 12 29.03 -26.01 27.14
CA GLU A 12 28.67 -27.19 26.34
C GLU A 12 27.22 -27.56 26.55
N GLY A 13 26.48 -27.68 25.44
CA GLY A 13 25.05 -27.98 25.47
C GLY A 13 24.13 -26.83 25.87
N ILE A 14 24.64 -25.60 26.12
CA ILE A 14 23.79 -24.46 26.50
C ILE A 14 22.76 -24.12 25.44
N MET A 15 23.06 -24.38 24.16
CA MET A 15 22.12 -24.18 23.04
C MET A 15 20.97 -25.18 23.05
N ASN A 16 21.09 -26.27 23.78
CA ASN A 16 20.03 -27.29 23.92
C ASN A 16 19.08 -26.99 25.09
N ILE A 17 19.42 -26.01 25.93
CA ILE A 17 18.56 -25.59 27.03
C ILE A 17 17.40 -24.77 26.43
N LYS A 18 16.19 -25.26 26.68
CA LYS A 18 14.95 -24.56 26.26
C LYS A 18 14.21 -24.04 27.50
N PRO A 19 14.59 -22.87 28.03
CA PRO A 19 13.87 -22.30 29.17
C PRO A 19 12.44 -21.98 28.81
N PHE A 20 11.55 -22.04 29.78
CA PHE A 20 10.17 -21.64 29.59
C PHE A 20 10.01 -20.12 29.42
N CYS A 21 9.03 -19.70 28.69
CA CYS A 21 8.64 -18.31 28.59
C CYS A 21 8.39 -17.72 29.99
N ARG A 22 8.97 -16.54 30.25
CA ARG A 22 8.78 -15.81 31.50
C ARG A 22 7.66 -14.78 31.47
N ALA A 23 7.01 -14.63 30.33
CA ALA A 23 6.00 -13.62 30.08
C ALA A 23 6.53 -12.16 30.19
N GLU A 24 7.84 -11.97 30.08
CA GLU A 24 8.46 -10.64 30.10
C GLU A 24 8.33 -9.99 28.71
N THR A 25 7.95 -8.73 28.70
CA THR A 25 7.79 -7.90 27.49
C THR A 25 8.69 -6.67 27.57
N PRO A 26 10.02 -6.82 27.50
CA PRO A 26 10.98 -5.73 27.73
C PRO A 26 10.87 -4.59 26.72
N TRP A 27 10.27 -4.83 25.55
CA TRP A 27 9.97 -3.80 24.53
C TRP A 27 8.87 -2.82 24.95
N ASN A 28 8.03 -3.17 25.93
CA ASN A 28 7.01 -2.31 26.50
C ASN A 28 7.49 -1.46 27.67
N GLY A 29 8.77 -1.57 28.02
CA GLY A 29 9.38 -0.86 29.12
C GLY A 29 9.96 -1.77 30.21
N LEU A 30 10.79 -1.22 31.07
CA LEU A 30 11.41 -1.96 32.17
C LEU A 30 10.35 -2.40 33.20
N GLY A 31 10.35 -3.68 33.52
CA GLY A 31 9.47 -4.24 34.54
C GLY A 31 8.08 -4.64 34.07
N THR A 32 7.80 -4.50 32.76
CA THR A 32 6.54 -4.99 32.20
C THR A 32 6.62 -6.51 31.99
N HIS A 33 5.60 -7.22 32.44
CA HIS A 33 5.40 -8.64 32.16
C HIS A 33 3.90 -8.92 32.01
N SER A 34 3.59 -9.95 31.27
CA SER A 34 2.21 -10.46 31.19
C SER A 34 1.99 -11.48 32.30
N ASP A 35 0.82 -11.47 32.91
CA ASP A 35 0.44 -12.48 33.89
C ASP A 35 0.29 -13.88 33.25
N GLU A 36 0.06 -13.91 31.93
CA GLU A 36 -0.02 -15.16 31.19
C GLU A 36 1.22 -15.39 30.29
N PRO A 37 2.01 -16.45 30.57
CA PRO A 37 3.10 -16.83 29.69
C PRO A 37 2.57 -17.34 28.34
N CYS A 38 3.41 -17.22 27.30
CA CYS A 38 3.10 -17.78 25.99
C CYS A 38 2.74 -19.26 26.08
N LYS A 39 1.70 -19.66 25.38
CA LYS A 39 1.27 -21.07 25.24
C LYS A 39 1.53 -21.52 23.80
N ASP A 40 1.87 -22.78 23.64
CA ASP A 40 1.93 -23.41 22.32
C ASP A 40 0.52 -23.76 21.79
N ILE A 41 0.46 -24.35 20.60
CA ILE A 41 -0.83 -24.76 19.97
C ILE A 41 -1.60 -25.78 20.77
N HIS A 42 -0.96 -26.47 21.74
CA HIS A 42 -1.56 -27.46 22.63
C HIS A 42 -1.89 -26.89 24.01
N GLY A 43 -1.66 -25.58 24.21
CA GLY A 43 -1.91 -24.92 25.48
C GLY A 43 -0.80 -25.12 26.54
N ALA A 44 0.30 -25.79 26.22
CA ALA A 44 1.45 -25.93 27.11
C ALA A 44 2.27 -24.64 27.12
N ARG A 45 2.95 -24.39 28.25
CA ARG A 45 3.81 -23.22 28.39
C ARG A 45 4.91 -23.22 27.33
N GLY A 46 4.99 -22.15 26.55
CA GLY A 46 5.96 -21.98 25.49
C GLY A 46 7.41 -22.00 25.99
N THR A 47 8.29 -22.61 25.21
CA THR A 47 9.73 -22.63 25.46
C THR A 47 10.45 -21.57 24.64
N MET A 48 11.46 -20.93 25.23
CA MET A 48 12.34 -20.02 24.53
C MET A 48 13.39 -20.80 23.74
N GLN A 49 13.70 -20.36 22.54
CA GLN A 49 14.82 -20.87 21.76
C GLN A 49 15.96 -19.85 21.75
N MET A 50 17.18 -20.35 21.83
CA MET A 50 18.34 -19.51 21.63
C MET A 50 18.53 -19.20 20.16
N ALA A 51 18.82 -17.94 19.86
CA ALA A 51 19.15 -17.49 18.51
C ALA A 51 20.36 -16.55 18.57
N LEU A 52 21.14 -16.53 17.50
CA LEU A 52 22.22 -15.56 17.36
C LEU A 52 21.64 -14.16 17.20
N VAL A 53 22.21 -13.17 17.87
CA VAL A 53 21.79 -11.76 17.78
C VAL A 53 21.84 -11.24 16.34
N THR A 54 22.75 -11.78 15.53
CA THR A 54 22.92 -11.42 14.11
C THR A 54 22.04 -12.23 13.17
N SER A 55 21.21 -13.15 13.69
CA SER A 55 20.33 -13.95 12.86
C SER A 55 19.13 -13.13 12.39
N ASN A 56 18.91 -13.07 11.08
CA ASN A 56 17.74 -12.40 10.50
C ASN A 56 16.40 -13.03 10.94
N SER A 57 16.43 -14.26 11.46
CA SER A 57 15.23 -14.95 11.96
C SER A 57 14.81 -14.57 13.38
N VAL A 58 15.53 -13.64 14.03
CA VAL A 58 15.22 -13.23 15.41
C VAL A 58 14.12 -12.20 15.46
N TYR A 59 14.00 -11.39 14.42
CA TYR A 59 13.10 -10.26 14.39
C TYR A 59 12.60 -9.97 12.98
N TYR A 60 11.31 -10.01 12.82
CA TYR A 60 10.62 -9.59 11.61
C TYR A 60 9.72 -8.41 11.95
N ALA A 61 10.07 -7.24 11.47
CA ALA A 61 9.23 -6.06 11.61
C ALA A 61 7.92 -6.26 10.84
N ASN A 62 6.83 -5.99 11.53
CA ASN A 62 5.54 -5.84 10.91
C ASN A 62 5.32 -4.36 10.66
N SER A 63 5.43 -3.94 9.42
CA SER A 63 5.36 -2.54 9.03
C SER A 63 4.41 -2.34 7.85
N PHE A 64 3.78 -1.18 7.84
CA PHE A 64 2.93 -0.71 6.77
C PHE A 64 3.53 0.55 6.17
N SER A 65 3.58 0.60 4.84
CA SER A 65 4.08 1.78 4.12
C SER A 65 2.96 2.46 3.36
N SER A 66 2.89 3.77 3.46
CA SER A 66 1.93 4.61 2.75
C SER A 66 2.64 5.68 1.92
N LEU A 67 2.13 5.91 0.72
CA LEU A 67 2.50 7.05 -0.10
C LEU A 67 1.79 8.30 0.42
N TYR A 68 2.46 9.44 0.40
CA TYR A 68 1.82 10.71 0.66
C TYR A 68 0.78 11.01 -0.43
N ILE A 69 -0.47 11.18 0.00
CA ILE A 69 -1.57 11.62 -0.87
C ILE A 69 -1.76 13.10 -0.63
N PRO A 70 -1.68 13.95 -1.68
CA PRO A 70 -1.88 15.39 -1.53
C PRO A 70 -3.23 15.74 -0.91
N PRO A 71 -3.32 16.78 -0.06
CA PRO A 71 -4.56 17.18 0.60
C PRO A 71 -5.73 17.48 -0.33
N CYS A 72 -5.46 17.79 -1.61
CA CYS A 72 -6.50 18.01 -2.61
C CYS A 72 -7.45 16.80 -2.83
N TYR A 73 -7.03 15.62 -2.42
CA TYR A 73 -7.87 14.42 -2.42
C TYR A 73 -8.62 14.20 -1.11
N LEU A 74 -8.34 15.03 -0.10
CA LEU A 74 -9.04 14.96 1.19
C LEU A 74 -10.33 15.79 1.15
N PRO A 75 -11.35 15.44 1.95
CA PRO A 75 -12.66 16.12 1.96
C PRO A 75 -12.61 17.62 2.18
N ASP A 76 -11.71 18.09 3.04
CA ASP A 76 -11.53 19.53 3.36
C ASP A 76 -10.65 20.28 2.35
N SER A 77 -10.16 19.59 1.33
CA SER A 77 -9.30 20.20 0.32
C SER A 77 -10.10 21.02 -0.70
N ILE A 78 -9.41 21.93 -1.38
CA ILE A 78 -9.98 22.67 -2.51
C ILE A 78 -10.05 21.72 -3.71
N LEU A 79 -11.25 21.49 -4.20
CA LEU A 79 -11.47 20.69 -5.40
C LEU A 79 -10.87 21.35 -6.66
N PRO A 80 -10.42 20.57 -7.65
CA PRO A 80 -10.17 21.07 -8.99
C PRO A 80 -11.38 21.85 -9.54
N ARG A 81 -11.11 22.81 -10.43
CA ARG A 81 -12.16 23.70 -10.95
C ARG A 81 -13.36 22.94 -11.51
N ASP A 82 -13.13 21.89 -12.28
CA ASP A 82 -14.20 21.12 -12.91
C ASP A 82 -14.94 20.26 -11.89
N SER A 83 -14.24 19.65 -10.94
CA SER A 83 -14.84 18.93 -9.83
C SER A 83 -15.67 19.86 -8.91
N GLN A 84 -15.20 21.08 -8.67
CA GLN A 84 -15.97 22.09 -7.95
C GLN A 84 -17.24 22.49 -8.71
N ARG A 85 -17.17 22.66 -10.03
CA ARG A 85 -18.36 22.95 -10.86
C ARG A 85 -19.40 21.82 -10.78
N VAL A 86 -18.95 20.56 -10.77
CA VAL A 86 -19.86 19.41 -10.61
C VAL A 86 -20.51 19.42 -9.22
N LEU A 87 -19.76 19.69 -8.16
CA LEU A 87 -20.29 19.82 -6.81
C LEU A 87 -21.31 20.95 -6.70
N ASP A 88 -21.04 22.09 -7.34
CA ASP A 88 -21.96 23.23 -7.40
C ASP A 88 -23.25 22.86 -8.16
N LEU A 89 -23.13 22.16 -9.29
CA LEU A 89 -24.28 21.65 -10.04
C LEU A 89 -25.11 20.64 -9.25
N LEU A 90 -24.47 19.76 -8.50
CA LEU A 90 -25.16 18.82 -7.59
C LEU A 90 -25.99 19.57 -6.56
N ASN A 91 -25.42 20.57 -5.91
CA ASN A 91 -26.09 21.30 -4.83
C ASN A 91 -27.14 22.29 -5.33
N THR A 92 -26.93 22.93 -6.50
CA THR A 92 -27.79 24.03 -6.98
C THR A 92 -28.80 23.62 -8.02
N LYS A 93 -28.55 22.56 -8.77
CA LYS A 93 -29.38 22.20 -9.92
C LYS A 93 -29.86 20.75 -9.91
N TRP A 94 -28.96 19.79 -9.79
CA TRP A 94 -29.31 18.39 -10.07
C TRP A 94 -30.11 17.75 -8.92
N TYR A 95 -29.62 17.83 -7.70
CA TYR A 95 -30.34 17.31 -6.54
C TYR A 95 -31.64 18.07 -6.24
N PRO A 96 -31.69 19.42 -6.25
CA PRO A 96 -32.94 20.15 -6.08
C PRO A 96 -34.01 19.81 -7.13
N LYS A 97 -33.61 19.56 -8.37
CA LYS A 97 -34.53 19.11 -9.42
C LYS A 97 -35.08 17.70 -9.15
N ALA A 98 -34.24 16.79 -8.71
CA ALA A 98 -34.68 15.44 -8.33
C ALA A 98 -35.59 15.45 -7.11
N LEU A 99 -35.27 16.27 -6.11
CA LEU A 99 -36.08 16.45 -4.89
C LEU A 99 -37.45 17.04 -5.19
N ALA A 100 -37.56 17.94 -6.18
CA ALA A 100 -38.84 18.48 -6.62
C ALA A 100 -39.76 17.40 -7.23
N SER A 101 -39.19 16.35 -7.81
CA SER A 101 -39.93 15.21 -8.37
C SER A 101 -40.18 14.09 -7.34
N ASN A 102 -39.36 13.99 -6.33
CA ASN A 102 -39.47 13.01 -5.23
C ASN A 102 -39.09 13.70 -3.90
N PRO A 103 -40.04 14.24 -3.14
CA PRO A 103 -39.76 15.01 -1.93
C PRO A 103 -39.06 14.23 -0.80
N ASP A 104 -39.21 12.91 -0.79
CA ASP A 104 -38.62 12.02 0.23
C ASP A 104 -37.24 11.47 -0.16
N LEU A 105 -36.67 11.95 -1.28
CA LEU A 105 -35.38 11.48 -1.79
C LEU A 105 -34.22 11.98 -0.92
N SER A 106 -33.53 11.07 -0.25
CA SER A 106 -32.34 11.43 0.51
C SER A 106 -31.16 11.80 -0.41
N LYS A 107 -30.21 12.61 0.09
CA LYS A 107 -28.95 12.89 -0.63
C LYS A 107 -28.18 11.63 -0.94
N GLU A 108 -28.15 10.71 0.01
CA GLU A 108 -27.42 9.44 -0.07
C GLU A 108 -28.01 8.54 -1.17
N ASP A 109 -29.33 8.32 -1.19
CA ASP A 109 -29.97 7.52 -2.22
C ASP A 109 -29.79 8.14 -3.61
N TYR A 110 -29.89 9.47 -3.69
CA TYR A 110 -29.69 10.19 -4.95
C TYR A 110 -28.29 9.98 -5.51
N ILE A 111 -27.25 10.21 -4.71
CA ILE A 111 -25.87 10.18 -5.19
C ILE A 111 -25.38 8.75 -5.44
N ASN A 112 -25.88 7.76 -4.69
CA ASN A 112 -25.56 6.35 -4.90
C ASN A 112 -26.21 5.78 -6.15
N GLY A 113 -27.36 6.29 -6.54
CA GLY A 113 -28.03 5.93 -7.79
C GLY A 113 -27.53 6.70 -9.02
N LEU A 114 -26.58 7.63 -8.87
CA LEU A 114 -26.09 8.49 -9.93
C LEU A 114 -24.71 8.04 -10.42
N ASP A 115 -24.60 7.78 -11.73
CA ASP A 115 -23.29 7.75 -12.40
C ASP A 115 -22.81 9.18 -12.60
N LEU A 116 -21.94 9.61 -11.68
CA LEU A 116 -21.49 11.00 -11.63
C LEU A 116 -20.56 11.37 -12.78
N VAL A 117 -19.78 10.42 -13.29
CA VAL A 117 -18.86 10.64 -14.42
C VAL A 117 -19.68 10.88 -15.68
N SER A 118 -20.57 9.96 -16.03
CA SER A 118 -21.46 10.14 -17.19
C SER A 118 -22.32 11.40 -17.06
N LYS A 119 -22.76 11.74 -15.84
CA LYS A 119 -23.57 12.94 -15.60
C LYS A 119 -22.81 14.24 -15.78
N ALA A 120 -21.52 14.23 -15.46
CA ALA A 120 -20.62 15.36 -15.69
C ALA A 120 -20.38 15.55 -17.19
N ASP A 121 -20.12 14.46 -17.93
CA ASP A 121 -19.96 14.47 -19.40
C ASP A 121 -21.19 15.06 -20.11
N ASP A 122 -22.39 14.72 -19.67
CA ASP A 122 -23.65 15.33 -20.19
C ASP A 122 -23.69 16.87 -20.05
N SER A 123 -22.81 17.42 -19.25
CA SER A 123 -22.70 18.86 -18.96
C SER A 123 -21.40 19.48 -19.48
N ASP A 124 -20.73 18.81 -20.42
CA ASP A 124 -19.42 19.21 -20.98
C ASP A 124 -18.36 19.43 -19.87
N ILE A 125 -18.38 18.59 -18.82
CA ILE A 125 -17.41 18.59 -17.73
C ILE A 125 -16.82 17.21 -17.61
N GLU A 126 -15.53 17.08 -17.84
CA GLU A 126 -14.80 15.81 -17.71
C GLU A 126 -14.20 15.70 -16.30
N ILE A 127 -14.59 14.65 -15.57
CA ILE A 127 -14.05 14.34 -14.25
C ILE A 127 -13.54 12.89 -14.19
N SER A 128 -12.52 12.65 -13.38
CA SER A 128 -12.04 11.30 -13.12
C SER A 128 -12.96 10.55 -12.14
N ALA A 129 -12.85 9.23 -12.11
CA ALA A 129 -13.54 8.41 -11.12
C ALA A 129 -13.10 8.75 -9.68
N ALA A 130 -11.84 9.19 -9.50
CA ALA A 130 -11.34 9.66 -8.22
C ALA A 130 -12.02 10.96 -7.79
N ASP A 131 -12.12 11.94 -8.71
CA ASP A 131 -12.83 13.19 -8.43
C ASP A 131 -14.29 12.93 -8.09
N ALA A 132 -14.94 12.01 -8.79
CA ALA A 132 -16.31 11.62 -8.51
C ALA A 132 -16.50 11.11 -7.07
N LYS A 133 -15.53 10.35 -6.54
CA LYS A 133 -15.55 9.88 -5.15
C LYS A 133 -15.48 11.06 -4.17
N VAL A 134 -14.52 11.98 -4.36
CA VAL A 134 -14.35 13.16 -3.51
C VAL A 134 -15.58 14.08 -3.58
N ILE A 135 -16.14 14.27 -4.79
CA ILE A 135 -17.36 15.07 -4.96
C ILE A 135 -18.54 14.44 -4.20
N LYS A 136 -18.70 13.10 -4.25
CA LYS A 136 -19.74 12.39 -3.49
C LYS A 136 -19.63 12.63 -2.00
N SER A 137 -18.44 12.48 -1.43
CA SER A 137 -18.19 12.72 -0.01
C SER A 137 -18.49 14.14 0.40
N LYS A 138 -18.00 15.12 -0.35
CA LYS A 138 -18.29 16.55 -0.08
C LYS A 138 -19.78 16.87 -0.22
N PHE A 139 -20.49 16.26 -1.16
CA PHE A 139 -21.92 16.43 -1.31
C PHE A 139 -22.71 15.89 -0.13
N LEU A 140 -22.26 14.78 0.44
CA LEU A 140 -22.88 14.16 1.63
C LEU A 140 -22.42 14.78 2.94
N ASN A 141 -21.40 15.66 2.93
CA ASN A 141 -20.70 16.15 4.11
C ASN A 141 -20.16 15.01 5.00
N ILE A 142 -19.70 13.92 4.35
CA ILE A 142 -19.02 12.83 5.03
C ILE A 142 -17.56 13.23 5.13
N GLU A 143 -16.98 13.13 6.32
CA GLU A 143 -15.53 13.14 6.47
C GLU A 143 -15.02 11.83 5.88
N ASP A 144 -14.44 11.89 4.67
CA ASP A 144 -13.88 10.71 4.01
C ASP A 144 -12.64 10.25 4.79
N GLU A 145 -12.75 9.13 5.43
CA GLU A 145 -11.58 8.33 5.74
C GLU A 145 -11.04 7.77 4.42
N LEU A 146 -9.74 7.95 4.15
CA LEU A 146 -9.04 7.27 3.06
C LEU A 146 -9.39 5.78 3.12
N GLY A 147 -9.73 5.22 1.99
CA GLY A 147 -10.24 3.87 1.75
C GLY A 147 -10.13 2.85 2.87
N ASP A 148 -11.25 2.35 3.29
CA ASP A 148 -11.45 1.42 4.42
C ASP A 148 -10.82 0.04 4.17
N THR A 149 -10.59 -0.30 2.90
CA THR A 149 -9.97 -1.56 2.49
C THR A 149 -8.58 -1.32 1.94
N TYR A 150 -7.75 -2.36 1.93
CA TYR A 150 -6.42 -2.29 1.33
C TYR A 150 -6.48 -1.96 -0.17
N GLU A 151 -7.48 -2.47 -0.88
CA GLU A 151 -7.70 -2.17 -2.30
C GLU A 151 -8.06 -0.71 -2.51
N GLU A 152 -9.00 -0.17 -1.73
CA GLU A 152 -9.39 1.24 -1.83
C GLU A 152 -8.22 2.16 -1.51
N TYR A 153 -7.46 1.84 -0.48
CA TYR A 153 -6.24 2.56 -0.15
C TYR A 153 -5.22 2.53 -1.32
N ARG A 154 -5.03 1.38 -1.97
CA ARG A 154 -4.19 1.27 -3.16
C ARG A 154 -4.76 2.03 -4.35
N PHE A 155 -6.07 2.02 -4.49
CA PHE A 155 -6.75 2.79 -5.54
C PHE A 155 -6.62 4.29 -5.32
N ASP A 156 -6.71 4.76 -4.08
CA ASP A 156 -6.47 6.17 -3.75
C ASP A 156 -5.04 6.59 -4.12
N GLU A 157 -4.03 5.77 -3.81
CA GLU A 157 -2.65 6.04 -4.27
C GLU A 157 -2.52 6.03 -5.80
N PHE A 158 -3.13 5.05 -6.46
CA PHE A 158 -3.09 4.92 -7.92
C PHE A 158 -3.69 6.15 -8.60
N THR A 159 -4.82 6.66 -8.10
CA THR A 159 -5.50 7.81 -8.67
C THR A 159 -4.72 9.11 -8.58
N VAL A 160 -3.79 9.22 -7.62
CA VAL A 160 -2.87 10.36 -7.56
C VAL A 160 -2.03 10.48 -8.82
N PHE A 161 -1.57 9.34 -9.36
CA PHE A 161 -0.76 9.30 -10.57
C PHE A 161 -1.61 9.26 -11.85
N SER A 162 -2.69 8.47 -11.86
CA SER A 162 -3.54 8.29 -13.05
C SER A 162 -4.44 9.48 -13.35
N GLY A 163 -4.77 10.29 -12.34
CA GLY A 163 -5.57 11.50 -12.51
C GLY A 163 -4.84 12.63 -13.24
N ASN A 164 -5.61 13.64 -13.71
CA ASN A 164 -5.09 14.83 -14.41
C ASN A 164 -4.53 15.90 -13.46
N THR A 165 -3.86 15.52 -12.40
CA THR A 165 -3.54 16.40 -11.26
C THR A 165 -2.13 16.97 -11.25
N GLN A 166 -1.53 17.17 -12.43
CA GLN A 166 -0.20 17.83 -12.54
C GLN A 166 -0.08 19.20 -11.83
N SER A 167 -1.18 19.88 -11.56
CA SER A 167 -1.18 21.20 -10.93
C SER A 167 -1.19 21.18 -9.40
N MET A 168 -1.23 20.02 -8.76
CA MET A 168 -1.47 19.88 -7.33
C MET A 168 -0.33 19.22 -6.57
N SER A 169 0.85 19.16 -7.17
CA SER A 169 2.03 18.66 -6.48
C SER A 169 2.34 19.56 -5.27
N ASP A 170 2.28 19.01 -4.08
CA ASP A 170 3.07 19.53 -2.99
C ASP A 170 4.54 19.27 -3.35
N GLN A 171 5.19 20.22 -3.99
CA GLN A 171 6.55 20.16 -4.55
C GLN A 171 7.59 19.59 -3.57
N LYS A 172 7.26 19.53 -2.28
CA LYS A 172 8.14 19.02 -1.23
C LYS A 172 7.92 17.54 -0.92
N LYS A 173 6.73 17.00 -1.18
CA LYS A 173 6.35 15.65 -0.76
C LYS A 173 5.95 14.72 -1.89
N LEU A 174 5.39 15.26 -2.97
CA LEU A 174 5.05 14.50 -4.17
C LEU A 174 5.14 15.41 -5.39
N GLU A 175 6.11 15.15 -6.24
CA GLU A 175 6.29 15.85 -7.51
C GLU A 175 6.48 14.84 -8.63
N PHE A 176 5.68 14.93 -9.67
CA PHE A 176 5.78 14.07 -10.83
C PHE A 176 5.39 14.80 -12.11
N LYS A 177 5.83 14.29 -13.24
CA LYS A 177 5.47 14.78 -14.58
C LYS A 177 5.29 13.64 -15.56
N ASP A 178 4.39 13.85 -16.52
CA ASP A 178 4.17 12.91 -17.59
C ASP A 178 5.38 12.86 -18.53
N ILE A 179 5.71 11.66 -19.00
CA ILE A 179 6.70 11.43 -20.04
C ILE A 179 5.95 11.25 -21.35
N GLN A 180 6.41 11.93 -22.40
CA GLN A 180 5.85 11.73 -23.73
C GLN A 180 6.13 10.31 -24.20
N LEU A 181 5.06 9.53 -24.42
CA LEU A 181 5.20 8.14 -24.84
C LEU A 181 5.60 8.05 -26.32
N PRO A 182 6.63 7.27 -26.66
CA PRO A 182 6.88 6.86 -28.04
C PRO A 182 5.67 6.11 -28.60
N THR A 183 5.36 6.30 -29.87
CA THR A 183 4.20 5.71 -30.53
C THR A 183 4.11 4.18 -30.38
N ILE A 184 5.26 3.50 -30.29
CA ILE A 184 5.33 2.05 -30.11
C ILE A 184 4.80 1.60 -28.72
N LEU A 185 4.84 2.47 -27.72
CA LEU A 185 4.39 2.17 -26.35
C LEU A 185 2.94 2.55 -26.09
N THR A 186 2.36 3.46 -26.86
CA THR A 186 0.98 3.95 -26.65
C THR A 186 -0.10 2.87 -26.68
N PRO A 187 0.05 1.72 -27.37
CA PRO A 187 -0.93 0.64 -27.30
C PRO A 187 -0.94 -0.14 -25.96
N TYR A 188 0.09 0.02 -25.15
CA TYR A 188 0.29 -0.77 -23.92
C TYR A 188 0.20 0.06 -22.64
N PHE A 189 0.57 1.32 -22.73
CA PHE A 189 0.60 2.23 -21.59
C PHE A 189 -0.32 3.41 -21.83
N LYS A 190 -1.13 3.71 -20.85
CA LYS A 190 -1.89 4.98 -20.82
C LYS A 190 -0.98 6.14 -20.47
N LYS A 191 -0.07 5.90 -19.51
CA LYS A 191 0.78 6.94 -18.96
C LYS A 191 2.09 6.36 -18.43
N ILE A 192 3.16 7.08 -18.59
CA ILE A 192 4.42 6.86 -17.84
C ILE A 192 4.78 8.20 -17.22
N GLN A 193 5.10 8.19 -15.93
CA GLN A 193 5.42 9.40 -15.19
C GLN A 193 6.79 9.28 -14.53
N GLN A 194 7.56 10.33 -14.65
CA GLN A 194 8.76 10.55 -13.86
C GLN A 194 8.34 11.15 -12.52
N VAL A 195 8.65 10.47 -11.43
CA VAL A 195 8.38 10.94 -10.07
C VAL A 195 9.68 11.51 -9.50
N ASN A 196 9.74 12.86 -9.41
CA ASN A 196 10.93 13.57 -8.97
C ASN A 196 11.09 13.51 -7.45
N THR A 197 9.98 13.54 -6.75
CA THR A 197 9.93 13.44 -5.30
C THR A 197 8.71 12.63 -4.90
N LEU A 198 8.90 11.69 -3.99
CA LEU A 198 7.81 11.02 -3.31
C LEU A 198 8.15 10.89 -1.82
N ALA A 199 7.18 11.17 -0.98
CA ALA A 199 7.28 10.93 0.46
C ALA A 199 6.54 9.64 0.80
N MET A 200 7.26 8.74 1.49
CA MET A 200 6.73 7.49 2.00
C MET A 200 6.77 7.51 3.52
N THR A 201 5.68 7.15 4.15
CA THR A 201 5.63 6.95 5.58
C THR A 201 5.61 5.46 5.88
N MET A 202 6.60 4.97 6.61
CA MET A 202 6.65 3.60 7.09
C MET A 202 6.31 3.60 8.58
N THR A 203 5.24 2.90 8.93
CA THR A 203 4.76 2.76 10.30
C THR A 203 5.00 1.33 10.76
N GLN A 204 5.63 1.16 11.91
CA GLN A 204 5.81 -0.15 12.50
C GLN A 204 4.59 -0.49 13.36
N LEU A 205 3.90 -1.58 13.03
CA LEU A 205 2.69 -2.05 13.71
C LEU A 205 3.01 -3.04 14.82
N GLY A 206 4.08 -3.82 14.64
CA GLY A 206 4.49 -4.84 15.57
C GLY A 206 5.73 -5.58 15.08
N PHE A 207 5.95 -6.76 15.59
CA PHE A 207 7.01 -7.64 15.13
C PHE A 207 6.68 -9.10 15.40
N ASN A 208 7.23 -9.98 14.59
CA ASN A 208 7.25 -11.42 14.84
C ASN A 208 8.66 -11.91 15.11
N ARG A 209 8.74 -13.01 15.81
CA ARG A 209 9.96 -13.79 15.97
C ARG A 209 9.80 -15.11 15.25
N VAL A 210 10.85 -15.57 14.58
CA VAL A 210 10.92 -16.90 13.95
C VAL A 210 10.12 -17.04 12.66
N SER A 211 9.03 -16.32 12.50
CA SER A 211 8.20 -16.35 11.30
C SER A 211 7.96 -14.95 10.73
N ILE A 212 7.87 -14.86 9.43
CA ILE A 212 7.48 -13.62 8.74
C ILE A 212 6.05 -13.25 9.17
N PRO A 213 5.75 -11.96 9.47
CA PRO A 213 4.40 -11.51 9.74
C PRO A 213 3.49 -11.79 8.55
N VAL A 214 2.34 -12.37 8.81
CA VAL A 214 1.31 -12.58 7.81
C VAL A 214 0.09 -11.77 8.22
N PRO A 215 -0.26 -10.72 7.49
CA PRO A 215 -1.46 -9.94 7.79
C PRO A 215 -2.70 -10.83 7.62
N LEU A 216 -3.61 -10.76 8.59
CA LEU A 216 -4.89 -11.43 8.49
C LEU A 216 -5.86 -10.48 7.81
N ARG A 217 -6.32 -10.84 6.61
CA ARG A 217 -7.34 -10.11 5.86
C ARG A 217 -8.66 -10.85 5.90
N LYS A 218 -9.72 -10.13 6.10
CA LYS A 218 -11.08 -10.62 5.95
C LYS A 218 -11.91 -9.53 5.27
N ASP A 219 -12.59 -9.90 4.19
CA ASP A 219 -13.43 -8.99 3.41
C ASP A 219 -12.65 -7.75 2.91
N GLY A 220 -11.39 -7.95 2.48
CA GLY A 220 -10.51 -6.88 2.04
C GLY A 220 -9.92 -5.99 3.14
N LYS A 221 -10.36 -6.16 4.39
CA LYS A 221 -9.85 -5.40 5.54
C LYS A 221 -8.73 -6.14 6.24
N VAL A 222 -7.66 -5.44 6.59
CA VAL A 222 -6.64 -5.97 7.52
C VAL A 222 -7.25 -5.95 8.91
N ILE A 223 -7.64 -7.14 9.42
CA ILE A 223 -8.31 -7.23 10.72
C ILE A 223 -7.31 -7.34 11.86
N ARG A 224 -6.26 -8.12 11.65
CA ARG A 224 -5.25 -8.38 12.67
C ARG A 224 -3.99 -8.88 12.00
N GLU A 225 -2.88 -8.30 12.38
CA GLU A 225 -1.59 -8.86 12.06
C GLU A 225 -1.16 -9.82 13.16
N SER A 226 -0.63 -10.97 12.75
CA SER A 226 0.01 -11.85 13.73
C SER A 226 1.29 -11.19 14.22
N GLY A 227 1.51 -11.17 15.51
CA GLY A 227 2.75 -10.63 16.07
C GLY A 227 2.58 -9.99 17.42
N GLN A 228 3.71 -9.49 17.93
CA GLN A 228 3.76 -8.74 19.17
C GLN A 228 3.57 -7.26 18.89
N HIS A 229 2.64 -6.63 19.60
CA HIS A 229 2.46 -5.20 19.52
C HIS A 229 3.59 -4.44 20.20
N ILE A 230 3.94 -3.29 19.65
CA ILE A 230 5.00 -2.40 20.17
C ILE A 230 4.44 -1.14 20.82
N TYR A 231 3.13 -0.99 20.86
CA TYR A 231 2.46 0.14 21.49
C TYR A 231 1.90 -0.26 22.86
N ASN A 232 1.87 0.70 23.76
CA ASN A 232 1.17 0.57 25.03
C ASN A 232 -0.35 0.69 24.82
N GLU A 233 -1.12 0.39 25.89
CA GLU A 233 -2.56 0.62 25.84
C GLU A 233 -2.87 2.07 25.42
N PRO A 234 -3.91 2.27 24.63
CA PRO A 234 -4.25 3.59 24.10
C PRO A 234 -4.66 4.54 25.21
N VAL A 235 -4.10 5.73 25.19
CA VAL A 235 -4.58 6.84 26.01
C VAL A 235 -5.77 7.45 25.28
N GLU A 236 -6.94 7.50 25.94
CA GLU A 236 -8.17 8.06 25.34
C GLU A 236 -8.57 7.42 23.99
N LYS A 237 -8.30 6.12 23.81
CA LYS A 237 -8.51 5.36 22.57
C LYS A 237 -7.62 5.81 21.38
N VAL A 238 -6.60 6.60 21.62
CA VAL A 238 -5.61 6.99 20.61
C VAL A 238 -4.40 6.08 20.70
N TYR A 239 -4.09 5.38 19.62
CA TYR A 239 -2.89 4.56 19.49
C TYR A 239 -1.77 5.39 18.88
N SER A 240 -0.58 5.34 19.47
CA SER A 240 0.62 5.96 18.94
C SER A 240 1.58 4.88 18.45
N LEU A 241 1.93 4.92 17.18
CA LEU A 241 2.86 3.97 16.54
C LEU A 241 4.12 4.71 16.08
N PRO A 242 5.30 4.08 16.21
CA PRO A 242 6.50 4.64 15.64
C PRO A 242 6.41 4.64 14.13
N ALA A 243 6.69 5.78 13.54
CA ALA A 243 6.69 5.98 12.10
C ALA A 243 7.93 6.74 11.65
N ASN A 244 8.40 6.43 10.46
CA ASN A 244 9.47 7.16 9.78
C ASN A 244 8.98 7.63 8.42
N GLN A 245 9.23 8.89 8.10
CA GLN A 245 9.00 9.44 6.77
C GLN A 245 10.31 9.48 6.02
N SER A 246 10.32 8.86 4.84
CA SER A 246 11.44 8.88 3.91
C SER A 246 11.02 9.52 2.59
N PHE A 247 12.00 10.02 1.86
CA PHE A 247 11.81 10.62 0.55
C PHE A 247 12.54 9.79 -0.49
N GLY A 248 11.98 9.73 -1.68
CA GLY A 248 12.55 8.99 -2.78
C GLY A 248 12.20 9.61 -4.12
N GLU A 249 12.62 8.94 -5.17
CA GLU A 249 12.26 9.23 -6.55
C GLU A 249 11.77 7.95 -7.23
N GLY A 250 11.11 8.06 -8.37
CA GLY A 250 10.58 6.86 -9.02
C GLY A 250 10.13 7.05 -10.44
N ILE A 251 9.59 5.98 -10.99
CA ILE A 251 8.90 5.95 -12.28
C ILE A 251 7.58 5.21 -12.07
N PHE A 252 6.49 5.85 -12.44
CA PHE A 252 5.17 5.24 -12.43
C PHE A 252 4.77 4.84 -13.85
N PHE A 253 4.25 3.63 -13.98
CA PHE A 253 3.74 3.06 -15.23
C PHE A 253 2.25 2.75 -15.06
N GLU A 254 1.40 3.39 -15.85
CA GLU A 254 0.00 3.05 -15.98
C GLU A 254 -0.21 2.27 -17.27
N PHE A 255 -0.66 1.03 -17.15
CA PHE A 255 -0.96 0.18 -18.30
C PHE A 255 -2.36 0.46 -18.83
N ASP A 256 -2.59 0.14 -20.09
CA ASP A 256 -3.94 0.05 -20.61
C ASP A 256 -4.63 -1.18 -20.02
N LEU A 257 -5.56 -0.94 -19.11
CA LEU A 257 -6.24 -1.98 -18.33
C LEU A 257 -6.99 -2.98 -19.23
N GLU A 258 -7.69 -2.48 -20.27
CA GLU A 258 -8.45 -3.35 -21.17
C GLU A 258 -7.52 -4.24 -22.00
N ARG A 259 -6.40 -3.70 -22.44
CA ARG A 259 -5.38 -4.47 -23.14
C ARG A 259 -4.75 -5.57 -22.27
N VAL A 260 -4.53 -5.26 -20.99
CA VAL A 260 -4.03 -6.25 -20.04
C VAL A 260 -5.08 -7.32 -19.74
N LYS A 261 -6.35 -6.96 -19.62
CA LYS A 261 -7.45 -7.92 -19.46
C LYS A 261 -7.59 -8.85 -20.68
N GLU A 262 -7.49 -8.31 -21.88
CA GLU A 262 -7.49 -9.13 -23.11
C GLU A 262 -6.33 -10.16 -23.10
N TRP A 263 -5.13 -9.68 -22.79
CA TRP A 263 -3.96 -10.56 -22.68
C TRP A 263 -4.16 -11.60 -21.56
N ALA A 264 -4.60 -11.19 -20.39
CA ALA A 264 -4.81 -12.06 -19.25
C ALA A 264 -5.82 -13.18 -19.55
N SER A 265 -6.89 -12.87 -20.30
CA SER A 265 -7.88 -13.87 -20.69
C SER A 265 -7.32 -14.95 -21.62
N GLN A 266 -6.35 -14.61 -22.47
CA GLN A 266 -5.70 -15.57 -23.36
C GLN A 266 -4.80 -16.59 -22.62
N TYR A 267 -4.21 -16.17 -21.51
CA TYR A 267 -3.22 -16.95 -20.76
C TYR A 267 -3.72 -17.43 -19.39
N ALA A 268 -4.96 -17.12 -19.02
CA ALA A 268 -5.54 -17.43 -17.72
C ALA A 268 -5.37 -18.89 -17.32
N GLU A 269 -5.72 -19.83 -18.20
CA GLU A 269 -5.65 -21.27 -17.93
C GLU A 269 -4.22 -21.74 -17.60
N VAL A 270 -3.21 -21.22 -18.31
CA VAL A 270 -1.81 -21.61 -18.11
C VAL A 270 -1.27 -21.03 -16.79
N LEU A 271 -1.63 -19.79 -16.49
CA LEU A 271 -1.15 -19.09 -15.28
C LEU A 271 -1.87 -19.59 -14.04
N GLU A 272 -3.16 -19.88 -14.12
CA GLU A 272 -3.92 -20.49 -13.04
C GLU A 272 -3.40 -21.88 -12.68
N LYS A 273 -3.05 -22.72 -13.67
CA LYS A 273 -2.39 -24.01 -13.43
C LYS A 273 -1.06 -23.87 -12.68
N ARG A 274 -0.31 -22.82 -12.95
CA ARG A 274 0.94 -22.53 -12.20
C ARG A 274 0.65 -22.05 -10.77
N TYR A 275 -0.44 -21.32 -10.59
CA TYR A 275 -0.88 -20.82 -9.29
C TYR A 275 -1.43 -21.92 -8.38
N ASP A 276 -2.10 -22.92 -8.93
CA ASP A 276 -2.64 -24.08 -8.20
C ASP A 276 -1.57 -25.10 -7.77
N GLN A 277 -0.31 -24.88 -8.15
CA GLN A 277 0.77 -25.72 -7.64
C GLN A 277 0.84 -25.65 -6.12
N PRO A 278 0.97 -26.79 -5.43
CA PRO A 278 0.87 -26.84 -3.99
C PRO A 278 2.00 -26.03 -3.34
N GLU A 279 1.60 -25.16 -2.41
CA GLU A 279 2.40 -24.62 -1.34
C GLU A 279 3.75 -23.99 -1.71
N GLY A 280 3.75 -23.07 -2.68
CA GLY A 280 4.83 -22.12 -2.82
C GLY A 280 4.73 -21.05 -1.71
N GLU A 281 5.86 -20.41 -1.38
CA GLU A 281 6.01 -19.36 -0.35
C GLU A 281 5.25 -18.05 -0.65
N ILE A 282 4.35 -18.05 -1.62
CA ILE A 282 3.48 -16.90 -1.90
C ILE A 282 2.52 -16.78 -0.71
N GLY A 283 2.58 -15.67 -0.03
CA GLY A 283 1.74 -15.41 1.13
C GLY A 283 0.24 -15.61 0.82
N LYS A 284 -0.54 -16.04 1.81
CA LYS A 284 -1.97 -16.30 1.65
C LYS A 284 -2.73 -15.09 1.11
N ASP A 285 -2.30 -13.89 1.47
CA ASP A 285 -2.88 -12.63 1.03
C ASP A 285 -2.76 -12.42 -0.47
N ILE A 286 -1.54 -12.63 -1.02
CA ILE A 286 -1.29 -12.54 -2.46
C ILE A 286 -2.15 -13.57 -3.20
N LYS A 287 -2.30 -14.77 -2.65
CA LYS A 287 -3.17 -15.80 -3.24
C LYS A 287 -4.65 -15.37 -3.29
N GLU A 288 -5.15 -14.71 -2.28
CA GLU A 288 -6.52 -14.21 -2.28
C GLU A 288 -6.71 -13.07 -3.27
N GLU A 289 -5.79 -12.11 -3.33
CA GLU A 289 -5.81 -11.05 -4.33
C GLU A 289 -5.70 -11.60 -5.76
N MET A 290 -4.83 -12.60 -5.99
CA MET A 290 -4.72 -13.25 -7.29
C MET A 290 -6.00 -13.98 -7.70
N LYS A 291 -6.75 -14.56 -6.76
CA LYS A 291 -8.07 -15.15 -7.04
C LYS A 291 -9.11 -14.10 -7.43
N GLN A 292 -9.07 -12.95 -6.76
CA GLN A 292 -10.04 -11.89 -6.98
C GLN A 292 -9.86 -11.19 -8.33
N TYR A 293 -8.60 -10.90 -8.73
CA TYR A 293 -8.30 -10.06 -9.92
C TYR A 293 -7.61 -10.82 -11.06
N GLY A 294 -7.39 -12.12 -10.88
CA GLY A 294 -6.73 -12.98 -11.86
C GLY A 294 -5.21 -13.03 -11.71
N ALA A 295 -4.71 -14.25 -11.60
CA ALA A 295 -3.28 -14.53 -11.47
C ALA A 295 -2.44 -13.96 -12.63
N ALA A 296 -3.04 -13.92 -13.84
CA ALA A 296 -2.36 -13.43 -15.03
C ALA A 296 -1.91 -11.97 -14.91
N MET A 297 -2.79 -11.09 -14.44
CA MET A 297 -2.47 -9.67 -14.28
C MET A 297 -1.34 -9.47 -13.25
N PHE A 298 -1.45 -10.12 -12.09
CA PHE A 298 -0.40 -10.06 -11.07
C PHE A 298 0.96 -10.52 -11.63
N TYR A 299 1.01 -11.71 -12.28
CA TYR A 299 2.26 -12.22 -12.85
C TYR A 299 2.87 -11.28 -13.88
N MET A 300 2.04 -10.67 -14.71
CA MET A 300 2.51 -9.73 -15.73
C MET A 300 3.14 -8.49 -15.08
N LEU A 301 2.43 -7.84 -14.16
CA LEU A 301 2.92 -6.62 -13.49
C LEU A 301 4.16 -6.89 -12.65
N HIS A 302 4.16 -7.98 -11.86
CA HIS A 302 5.29 -8.37 -11.03
C HIS A 302 6.52 -8.76 -11.86
N THR A 303 6.31 -9.49 -12.97
CA THR A 303 7.42 -9.82 -13.89
C THR A 303 7.97 -8.56 -14.57
N PHE A 304 7.09 -7.67 -15.02
CA PHE A 304 7.49 -6.39 -15.59
C PHE A 304 8.32 -5.58 -14.61
N SER A 305 7.86 -5.44 -13.35
CA SER A 305 8.59 -4.67 -12.33
C SER A 305 9.99 -5.24 -12.09
N HIS A 306 10.12 -6.56 -11.97
CA HIS A 306 11.43 -7.20 -11.79
C HIS A 306 12.37 -7.04 -12.99
N ILE A 307 11.84 -7.01 -14.21
CA ILE A 307 12.65 -6.73 -15.41
C ILE A 307 13.17 -5.30 -15.37
N ILE A 308 12.29 -4.35 -15.06
CA ILE A 308 12.66 -2.93 -14.95
C ILE A 308 13.63 -2.69 -13.79
N LEU A 309 13.42 -3.30 -12.64
CA LEU A 309 14.34 -3.20 -11.49
C LEU A 309 15.76 -3.65 -11.88
N LYS A 310 15.89 -4.77 -12.59
CA LYS A 310 17.19 -5.26 -13.07
C LYS A 310 17.84 -4.30 -14.06
N GLU A 311 17.07 -3.75 -14.99
CA GLU A 311 17.59 -2.79 -15.97
C GLU A 311 18.06 -1.50 -15.28
N LEU A 312 17.31 -1.01 -14.30
CA LEU A 312 17.67 0.17 -13.53
C LEU A 312 18.89 -0.05 -12.64
N GLU A 313 19.05 -1.25 -12.09
CA GLU A 313 20.26 -1.62 -11.34
C GLU A 313 21.52 -1.45 -12.20
N PHE A 314 21.49 -1.94 -13.43
CA PHE A 314 22.61 -1.82 -14.35
C PHE A 314 22.80 -0.40 -14.88
N SER A 315 21.73 0.27 -15.24
CA SER A 315 21.79 1.59 -15.92
C SER A 315 21.98 2.76 -14.97
N CYS A 316 21.47 2.70 -13.74
CA CYS A 316 21.55 3.75 -12.74
C CYS A 316 22.59 3.48 -11.65
N GLY A 317 23.06 2.24 -11.51
CA GLY A 317 24.01 1.84 -10.48
C GLY A 317 23.40 1.77 -9.07
N TYR A 318 22.07 1.70 -8.96
CA TYR A 318 21.41 1.50 -7.67
C TYR A 318 21.62 0.08 -7.17
N PRO A 319 21.94 -0.11 -5.88
CA PRO A 319 21.86 -1.44 -5.28
C PRO A 319 20.42 -1.97 -5.37
N THR A 320 20.23 -3.23 -5.72
CA THR A 320 18.90 -3.87 -5.79
C THR A 320 18.08 -3.65 -4.51
N ALA A 321 18.74 -3.62 -3.35
CA ALA A 321 18.10 -3.41 -2.05
C ALA A 321 17.52 -2.00 -1.86
N SER A 322 17.93 -1.01 -2.66
CA SER A 322 17.44 0.37 -2.57
C SER A 322 16.26 0.65 -3.50
N LEU A 323 16.01 -0.22 -4.47
CA LEU A 323 14.87 -0.13 -5.38
C LEU A 323 13.72 -0.98 -4.87
N GLN A 324 12.53 -0.42 -4.89
CA GLN A 324 11.31 -1.09 -4.47
C GLN A 324 10.24 -0.98 -5.55
N GLU A 325 9.31 -1.91 -5.51
CA GLU A 325 8.14 -1.93 -6.37
C GLU A 325 6.86 -1.74 -5.56
N ARG A 326 5.86 -1.14 -6.19
CA ARG A 326 4.53 -1.01 -5.67
C ARG A 326 3.55 -1.32 -6.80
N LEU A 327 2.83 -2.43 -6.64
CA LEU A 327 1.90 -2.93 -7.64
C LEU A 327 0.50 -2.40 -7.37
N TYR A 328 -0.17 -1.97 -8.43
CA TYR A 328 -1.57 -1.55 -8.45
C TYR A 328 -2.31 -2.44 -9.43
N TYR A 329 -3.13 -3.34 -8.93
CA TYR A 329 -3.89 -4.27 -9.75
C TYR A 329 -5.25 -4.58 -9.14
N SER A 330 -6.29 -4.34 -9.93
CA SER A 330 -7.68 -4.71 -9.67
C SER A 330 -8.48 -4.58 -10.97
N ASP A 331 -9.79 -4.69 -10.88
CA ASP A 331 -10.69 -4.38 -11.99
C ASP A 331 -10.68 -2.89 -12.38
N ARG A 332 -10.14 -2.01 -11.53
CA ARG A 332 -10.11 -0.54 -11.67
C ARG A 332 -8.72 0.06 -11.88
N MET A 333 -7.67 -0.68 -11.58
CA MET A 333 -6.29 -0.17 -11.60
C MET A 333 -5.33 -1.20 -12.21
N CYS A 334 -4.39 -0.70 -13.01
CA CYS A 334 -3.34 -1.51 -13.60
C CYS A 334 -2.07 -0.67 -13.74
N GLY A 335 -1.15 -0.79 -12.79
CA GLY A 335 0.06 0.02 -12.77
C GLY A 335 1.16 -0.50 -11.87
N VAL A 336 2.33 0.09 -12.04
CA VAL A 336 3.54 -0.20 -11.26
C VAL A 336 4.25 1.10 -10.93
N LEU A 337 4.59 1.30 -9.67
CA LEU A 337 5.53 2.33 -9.24
C LEU A 337 6.84 1.66 -8.84
N ILE A 338 7.91 1.99 -9.55
CA ILE A 338 9.28 1.65 -9.17
C ILE A 338 9.89 2.87 -8.49
N TYR A 339 10.42 2.71 -7.29
CA TYR A 339 10.90 3.83 -6.52
C TYR A 339 12.11 3.49 -5.63
N THR A 340 12.85 4.51 -5.25
CA THR A 340 13.90 4.40 -4.23
C THR A 340 13.34 4.70 -2.87
N THR A 341 13.91 4.07 -1.84
CA THR A 341 13.74 4.49 -0.45
C THR A 341 14.99 5.21 0.03
N ASP A 342 14.77 6.21 0.89
CA ASP A 342 15.83 6.95 1.55
C ASP A 342 16.75 6.01 2.34
N GLY A 343 18.02 6.00 2.04
CA GLY A 343 19.00 5.11 2.68
C GLY A 343 20.31 4.97 1.91
N SER A 344 20.35 5.34 0.64
CA SER A 344 21.60 5.42 -0.11
C SER A 344 22.09 6.88 -0.11
N GLU A 345 22.89 7.25 0.90
CA GLU A 345 23.56 8.54 0.93
C GLU A 345 24.20 8.83 -0.43
N GLY A 346 23.68 9.85 -1.13
CA GLY A 346 24.33 10.46 -2.27
C GLY A 346 23.85 10.13 -3.68
N SER A 347 22.73 9.40 -3.87
CA SER A 347 22.31 9.00 -5.22
C SER A 347 20.84 9.26 -5.56
N MET A 348 20.31 10.44 -5.24
CA MET A 348 19.08 10.93 -5.86
C MET A 348 19.36 11.47 -7.26
N GLY A 349 18.46 11.25 -8.21
CA GLY A 349 18.53 11.75 -9.58
C GLY A 349 18.75 10.69 -10.65
N GLY A 350 19.09 9.46 -10.31
CA GLY A 350 19.34 8.38 -11.26
C GLY A 350 18.08 7.90 -11.97
N LEU A 351 16.98 7.70 -11.24
CA LEU A 351 15.69 7.32 -11.82
C LEU A 351 15.06 8.47 -12.59
N VAL A 352 15.17 9.68 -12.05
CA VAL A 352 14.73 10.93 -12.72
C VAL A 352 15.44 11.10 -14.06
N TRP A 353 16.74 10.82 -14.13
CA TRP A 353 17.50 10.90 -15.37
C TRP A 353 17.05 9.89 -16.42
N GLN A 354 16.74 8.65 -16.03
CA GLN A 354 16.24 7.61 -16.94
C GLN A 354 14.83 7.89 -17.47
N GLY A 355 14.02 8.62 -16.73
CA GLY A 355 12.71 9.08 -17.16
C GLY A 355 12.74 10.21 -18.20
N GLN A 356 13.91 10.69 -18.62
CA GLN A 356 14.00 11.73 -19.66
C GLN A 356 13.99 11.09 -21.06
N PRO A 357 13.20 11.64 -22.01
CA PRO A 357 13.24 11.18 -23.39
C PRO A 357 14.64 11.42 -23.97
N ARG A 358 15.23 10.39 -24.54
CA ARG A 358 16.49 10.46 -25.29
C ARG A 358 16.22 10.75 -26.75
#